data_abdd1cb86c4af98d3965b9920ad3fef1
#
_entry.id   abdd1cb86c4af98d3965b9920ad3fef1
#
_cell.length_a   1.000
_cell.length_b   1.000
_cell.length_c   1.000
_cell.angle_alpha   90.00
_cell.angle_beta   90.00
_cell.angle_gamma   90.00
#
_symmetry.space_group_name_H-M   'P 1'
#
loop_
_entity.id
_entity.type
_entity.pdbx_description
1 polymer ?
#
loop_
_entity_poly.entity_id
_entity_poly.type
_entity_poly.pdbx_seq_one_letter_code
_entity_poly.pdbx_strand_id
1 'polypeptide(L)'
;MALIYIVEDDESIREIETIALKNSGHMVGAFGSSKEFFKKLDEILPDLVLLDVMLPDESGYDIIKKLRLNSATKRLPVIMVTAKSTELDMIKGLEDGADDYIKKPFSVMELITRVKALLRRTETDEAGVLDVGEIEPVSYTHL
;
A
#
# COMPACT_ATOMS: atom_id res chain seq x y z
N MET A 1 6.14 -14.20 -1.83
CA MET A 1 7.05 -13.05 -1.77
C MET A 1 6.52 -11.92 -2.64
N ALA A 2 6.49 -10.72 -2.12
CA ALA A 2 5.97 -9.57 -2.84
C ALA A 2 7.00 -8.46 -2.93
N LEU A 3 6.83 -7.56 -3.88
CA LEU A 3 7.62 -6.34 -3.98
C LEU A 3 6.81 -5.21 -3.37
N ILE A 4 7.35 -4.57 -2.33
CA ILE A 4 6.65 -3.52 -1.60
C ILE A 4 7.46 -2.23 -1.69
N TYR A 5 6.79 -1.14 -2.06
CA TYR A 5 7.42 0.18 -2.05
C TYR A 5 6.99 0.93 -0.81
N ILE A 6 7.95 1.62 -0.20
CA ILE A 6 7.73 2.45 0.99
C ILE A 6 8.02 3.88 0.61
N VAL A 7 7.06 4.79 0.87
CA VAL A 7 7.25 6.22 0.62
C VAL A 7 7.13 6.92 1.96
N GLU A 8 8.28 7.27 2.56
CA GLU A 8 8.37 7.79 3.91
C GLU A 8 9.62 8.66 4.01
N ASP A 9 9.47 9.92 4.40
CA ASP A 9 10.61 10.83 4.48
C ASP A 9 11.43 10.67 5.76
N ASP A 10 10.84 10.15 6.84
CA ASP A 10 11.57 9.91 8.08
C ASP A 10 12.46 8.69 7.91
N GLU A 11 13.77 8.90 7.96
CA GLU A 11 14.73 7.86 7.69
C GLU A 11 14.63 6.70 8.68
N SER A 12 14.41 7.00 9.95
CA SER A 12 14.32 5.97 10.99
C SER A 12 13.10 5.08 10.79
N ILE A 13 11.96 5.69 10.50
CA ILE A 13 10.72 4.93 10.26
C ILE A 13 10.85 4.12 9.00
N ARG A 14 11.40 4.71 7.95
CA ARG A 14 11.60 4.02 6.67
C ARG A 14 12.47 2.79 6.86
N GLU A 15 13.51 2.89 7.70
CA GLU A 15 14.39 1.77 7.98
C GLU A 15 13.68 0.66 8.75
N ILE A 16 12.88 1.04 9.75
CA ILE A 16 12.12 0.07 10.52
C ILE A 16 11.17 -0.71 9.62
N GLU A 17 10.44 -0.01 8.77
CA GLU A 17 9.50 -0.64 7.84
C GLU A 17 10.24 -1.57 6.88
N THR A 18 11.39 -1.11 6.37
CA THR A 18 12.18 -1.88 5.42
C THR A 18 12.65 -3.19 6.04
N ILE A 19 13.22 -3.11 7.25
CA ILE A 19 13.73 -4.29 7.93
C ILE A 19 12.60 -5.27 8.23
N ALA A 20 11.49 -4.76 8.74
CA ALA A 20 10.36 -5.61 9.09
C ALA A 20 9.83 -6.38 7.89
N LEU A 21 9.71 -5.73 6.75
CA LEU A 21 9.16 -6.37 5.56
C LEU A 21 10.15 -7.31 4.91
N LYS A 22 11.43 -6.96 4.90
CA LYS A 22 12.46 -7.89 4.41
C LYS A 22 12.53 -9.15 5.26
N ASN A 23 12.41 -9.00 6.58
CA ASN A 23 12.41 -10.14 7.48
C ASN A 23 11.19 -11.03 7.27
N SER A 24 10.13 -10.48 6.71
CA SER A 24 8.91 -11.24 6.39
C SER A 24 8.97 -11.87 5.01
N GLY A 25 10.09 -11.78 4.31
CA GLY A 25 10.28 -12.43 3.04
C GLY A 25 9.96 -11.61 1.82
N HIS A 26 9.77 -10.29 1.97
CA HIS A 26 9.44 -9.43 0.85
C HIS A 26 10.65 -8.70 0.30
N MET A 27 10.56 -8.28 -0.95
CA MET A 27 11.51 -7.35 -1.54
C MET A 27 11.00 -5.94 -1.30
N VAL A 28 11.88 -4.99 -1.04
CA VAL A 28 11.50 -3.64 -0.64
C VAL A 28 12.24 -2.58 -1.43
N GLY A 29 11.49 -1.59 -1.95
CA GLY A 29 12.06 -0.36 -2.46
C GLY A 29 11.62 0.76 -1.55
N ALA A 30 12.54 1.59 -1.08
CA ALA A 30 12.22 2.64 -0.10
C ALA A 30 12.60 4.01 -0.66
N PHE A 31 11.69 4.97 -0.52
CA PHE A 31 11.84 6.30 -1.12
C PHE A 31 11.49 7.38 -0.09
N GLY A 32 12.25 8.47 -0.10
CA GLY A 32 12.02 9.59 0.82
C GLY A 32 11.13 10.67 0.26
N SER A 33 10.72 10.56 -1.01
CA SER A 33 9.91 11.59 -1.64
C SER A 33 9.02 10.97 -2.71
N SER A 34 7.99 11.72 -3.09
CA SER A 34 7.08 11.34 -4.15
C SER A 34 7.83 11.23 -5.49
N LYS A 35 8.74 12.14 -5.73
CA LYS A 35 9.48 12.17 -7.00
C LYS A 35 10.26 10.88 -7.22
N GLU A 36 10.98 10.42 -6.19
CA GLU A 36 11.73 9.18 -6.28
C GLU A 36 10.81 7.99 -6.48
N PHE A 37 9.70 7.99 -5.76
CA PHE A 37 8.72 6.93 -5.86
C PHE A 37 8.15 6.79 -7.27
N PHE A 38 7.69 7.91 -7.85
CA PHE A 38 7.10 7.87 -9.19
C PHE A 38 8.11 7.47 -10.26
N LYS A 39 9.36 7.88 -10.08
CA LYS A 39 10.41 7.50 -11.02
C LYS A 39 10.58 5.98 -11.05
N LYS A 40 10.61 5.36 -9.88
CA LYS A 40 10.77 3.90 -9.81
C LYS A 40 9.50 3.18 -10.24
N LEU A 41 8.36 3.76 -9.94
CA LEU A 41 7.07 3.19 -10.32
C LEU A 41 6.95 3.05 -11.85
N ASP A 42 7.52 4.01 -12.60
CA ASP A 42 7.53 3.95 -14.05
C ASP A 42 8.38 2.80 -14.58
N GLU A 43 9.35 2.34 -13.81
CA GLU A 43 10.22 1.25 -14.21
C GLU A 43 9.65 -0.09 -13.85
N ILE A 44 9.21 -0.27 -12.60
CA ILE A 44 8.71 -1.53 -12.07
C ILE A 44 7.55 -1.25 -11.14
N LEU A 45 6.42 -1.94 -11.36
CA LEU A 45 5.27 -1.82 -10.47
C LEU A 45 5.43 -2.75 -9.27
N PRO A 46 5.14 -2.26 -8.07
CA PRO A 46 5.16 -3.11 -6.88
C PRO A 46 3.84 -3.85 -6.72
N ASP A 47 3.80 -4.73 -5.72
CA ASP A 47 2.57 -5.43 -5.36
C ASP A 47 1.77 -4.66 -4.32
N LEU A 48 2.42 -3.75 -3.59
CA LEU A 48 1.78 -2.98 -2.53
C LEU A 48 2.63 -1.76 -2.21
N VAL A 49 1.99 -0.68 -1.78
CA VAL A 49 2.69 0.55 -1.38
C VAL A 49 2.31 0.93 0.04
N LEU A 50 3.32 1.25 0.87
CA LEU A 50 3.13 1.91 2.15
C LEU A 50 3.41 3.39 1.91
N LEU A 51 2.48 4.25 2.27
CA LEU A 51 2.53 5.65 1.86
C LEU A 51 2.21 6.58 3.01
N ASP A 52 3.12 7.50 3.33
CA ASP A 52 2.84 8.53 4.32
C ASP A 52 2.07 9.68 3.67
N VAL A 53 1.22 10.32 4.45
CA VAL A 53 0.49 11.52 4.00
C VAL A 53 1.43 12.71 3.93
N MET A 54 2.35 12.84 4.92
CA MET A 54 3.18 14.02 5.09
C MET A 54 4.55 13.83 4.46
N LEU A 55 4.65 14.09 3.16
CA LEU A 55 5.91 14.01 2.44
C LEU A 55 6.39 15.41 2.08
N PRO A 56 7.71 15.59 1.84
CA PRO A 56 8.25 16.95 1.63
C PRO A 56 7.80 17.61 0.34
N ASP A 57 7.52 16.83 -0.70
CA ASP A 57 7.23 17.39 -2.02
C ASP A 57 5.77 17.23 -2.46
N GLU A 58 5.00 16.37 -1.80
CA GLU A 58 3.62 16.16 -2.20
C GLU A 58 2.86 15.46 -1.09
N SER A 59 1.57 15.75 -0.96
CA SER A 59 0.73 15.05 0.01
C SER A 59 0.45 13.62 -0.44
N GLY A 60 0.46 12.68 0.50
CA GLY A 60 0.10 11.30 0.20
C GLY A 60 -1.32 11.16 -0.34
N TYR A 61 -2.22 12.08 0.05
CA TYR A 61 -3.58 12.09 -0.50
C TYR A 61 -3.55 12.36 -2.01
N ASP A 62 -2.71 13.30 -2.43
CA ASP A 62 -2.59 13.62 -3.85
C ASP A 62 -1.93 12.48 -4.62
N ILE A 63 -0.97 11.82 -4.00
CA ILE A 63 -0.31 10.67 -4.63
C ILE A 63 -1.34 9.57 -4.90
N ILE A 64 -2.18 9.27 -3.91
CA ILE A 64 -3.20 8.23 -4.06
C ILE A 64 -4.16 8.58 -5.19
N LYS A 65 -4.57 9.84 -5.28
CA LYS A 65 -5.47 10.25 -6.35
C LYS A 65 -4.83 10.02 -7.72
N LYS A 66 -3.55 10.35 -7.85
CA LYS A 66 -2.84 10.12 -9.09
C LYS A 66 -2.78 8.64 -9.44
N LEU A 67 -2.52 7.80 -8.44
CA LEU A 67 -2.46 6.36 -8.67
C LEU A 67 -3.80 5.82 -9.16
N ARG A 68 -4.91 6.29 -8.59
CA ARG A 68 -6.23 5.80 -8.95
C ARG A 68 -6.70 6.30 -10.31
N LEU A 69 -6.14 7.41 -10.80
CA LEU A 69 -6.49 7.94 -12.10
C LEU A 69 -5.70 7.29 -13.24
N ASN A 70 -4.61 6.62 -12.93
CA ASN A 70 -3.77 5.97 -13.94
C ASN A 70 -4.17 4.51 -14.07
N SER A 71 -4.47 4.07 -15.30
CA SER A 71 -4.94 2.69 -15.51
C SER A 71 -3.93 1.64 -15.05
N ALA A 72 -2.63 1.95 -15.12
CA ALA A 72 -1.59 1.00 -14.71
C ALA A 72 -1.55 0.79 -13.20
N THR A 73 -1.99 1.78 -12.41
CA THR A 73 -1.90 1.74 -10.96
C THR A 73 -3.26 1.83 -10.27
N LYS A 74 -4.32 1.78 -11.04
CA LYS A 74 -5.68 1.99 -10.53
C LYS A 74 -6.04 1.04 -9.41
N ARG A 75 -5.53 -0.19 -9.46
CA ARG A 75 -5.84 -1.21 -8.45
C ARG A 75 -4.67 -1.56 -7.54
N LEU A 76 -3.61 -0.77 -7.59
CA LEU A 76 -2.43 -1.00 -6.77
C LEU A 76 -2.81 -0.90 -5.30
N PRO A 77 -2.57 -1.94 -4.49
CA PRO A 77 -2.88 -1.89 -3.05
C PRO A 77 -2.04 -0.84 -2.35
N VAL A 78 -2.68 0.01 -1.54
CA VAL A 78 -2.01 1.08 -0.82
C VAL A 78 -2.48 1.11 0.63
N ILE A 79 -1.50 1.11 1.55
CA ILE A 79 -1.75 1.32 2.98
C ILE A 79 -1.13 2.66 3.35
N MET A 80 -1.90 3.57 3.92
CA MET A 80 -1.35 4.82 4.44
C MET A 80 -0.82 4.59 5.84
N VAL A 81 0.41 5.04 6.11
CA VAL A 81 1.07 4.89 7.41
C VAL A 81 1.49 6.29 7.84
N THR A 82 0.75 6.91 8.75
CA THR A 82 0.96 8.33 9.00
C THR A 82 0.53 8.75 10.40
N ALA A 83 1.09 9.89 10.85
CA ALA A 83 0.68 10.52 12.11
C ALA A 83 -0.64 11.26 11.95
N LYS A 84 -1.10 11.50 10.72
CA LYS A 84 -2.42 12.07 10.46
C LYS A 84 -3.47 11.04 10.81
N SER A 85 -4.00 11.10 12.03
CA SER A 85 -4.78 10.00 12.56
C SER A 85 -6.12 10.39 13.17
N THR A 86 -6.62 11.60 12.88
CA THR A 86 -7.98 11.93 13.30
C THR A 86 -8.95 11.11 12.45
N GLU A 87 -10.18 10.99 12.93
CA GLU A 87 -11.20 10.26 12.20
C GLU A 87 -11.39 10.83 10.79
N LEU A 88 -11.39 12.16 10.67
CA LEU A 88 -11.53 12.82 9.38
C LEU A 88 -10.37 12.51 8.44
N ASP A 89 -9.14 12.48 8.99
CA ASP A 89 -7.97 12.13 8.19
C ASP A 89 -8.08 10.72 7.63
N MET A 90 -8.52 9.78 8.47
CA MET A 90 -8.65 8.39 8.05
C MET A 90 -9.73 8.23 6.98
N ILE A 91 -10.86 8.89 7.18
CA ILE A 91 -11.96 8.85 6.21
C ILE A 91 -11.48 9.41 4.87
N LYS A 92 -10.78 10.54 4.91
CA LYS A 92 -10.27 11.14 3.68
C LYS A 92 -9.34 10.20 2.93
N GLY A 93 -8.42 9.54 3.64
CA GLY A 93 -7.49 8.62 3.01
C GLY A 93 -8.20 7.46 2.34
N LEU A 94 -9.17 6.89 3.04
CA LEU A 94 -9.93 5.77 2.48
C LEU A 94 -10.79 6.21 1.31
N GLU A 95 -11.41 7.38 1.40
CA GLU A 95 -12.23 7.91 0.30
C GLU A 95 -11.38 8.22 -0.92
N ASP A 96 -10.14 8.68 -0.72
CA ASP A 96 -9.25 8.98 -1.82
C ASP A 96 -8.68 7.72 -2.47
N GLY A 97 -8.90 6.55 -1.85
CA GLY A 97 -8.57 5.29 -2.48
C GLY A 97 -7.58 4.40 -1.75
N ALA A 98 -7.23 4.72 -0.50
CA ALA A 98 -6.38 3.83 0.30
C ALA A 98 -7.16 2.57 0.66
N ASP A 99 -6.46 1.45 0.70
CA ASP A 99 -7.08 0.18 1.07
C ASP A 99 -7.07 -0.03 2.59
N ASP A 100 -6.13 0.60 3.28
CA ASP A 100 -6.03 0.51 4.73
C ASP A 100 -5.27 1.72 5.25
N TYR A 101 -5.28 1.91 6.57
CA TYR A 101 -4.73 3.10 7.20
C TYR A 101 -4.13 2.69 8.54
N ILE A 102 -2.85 2.97 8.74
CA ILE A 102 -2.15 2.65 9.99
C ILE A 102 -1.69 3.93 10.65
N LYS A 103 -2.03 4.10 11.93
CA LYS A 103 -1.64 5.29 12.69
C LYS A 103 -0.23 5.14 13.26
N LYS A 104 0.56 6.18 13.20
CA LYS A 104 1.84 6.25 13.90
C LYS A 104 1.60 6.75 15.31
N PRO A 105 2.30 6.25 16.30
CA PRO A 105 3.26 5.15 16.24
C PRO A 105 2.55 3.81 16.07
N PHE A 106 3.15 2.93 15.28
CA PHE A 106 2.56 1.61 15.03
C PHE A 106 3.46 0.52 15.61
N SER A 107 2.90 -0.66 15.85
CA SER A 107 3.70 -1.81 16.18
C SER A 107 4.13 -2.51 14.90
N VAL A 108 5.33 -3.12 14.93
CA VAL A 108 5.83 -3.86 13.78
C VAL A 108 4.88 -5.00 13.43
N MET A 109 4.31 -5.65 14.45
CA MET A 109 3.38 -6.75 14.22
C MET A 109 2.10 -6.28 13.52
N GLU A 110 1.61 -5.10 13.87
CA GLU A 110 0.44 -4.54 13.21
C GLU A 110 0.74 -4.29 11.73
N LEU A 111 1.89 -3.70 11.44
CA LEU A 111 2.30 -3.42 10.07
C LEU A 111 2.36 -4.71 9.25
N ILE A 112 3.07 -5.71 9.76
CA ILE A 112 3.24 -6.98 9.08
C ILE A 112 1.89 -7.66 8.83
N THR A 113 1.03 -7.64 9.85
CA THR A 113 -0.28 -8.29 9.77
C THR A 113 -1.17 -7.65 8.72
N ARG A 114 -1.19 -6.31 8.66
CA ARG A 114 -2.04 -5.61 7.69
C ARG A 114 -1.51 -5.77 6.27
N VAL A 115 -0.19 -5.74 6.10
CA VAL A 115 0.41 -5.97 4.79
C VAL A 115 0.06 -7.38 4.30
N LYS A 116 0.23 -8.38 5.17
CA LYS A 116 -0.06 -9.76 4.83
C LYS A 116 -1.53 -9.94 4.46
N ALA A 117 -2.42 -9.34 5.23
CA ALA A 117 -3.85 -9.46 4.98
C ALA A 117 -4.24 -8.85 3.64
N LEU A 118 -3.67 -7.69 3.30
CA LEU A 118 -3.99 -7.02 2.05
C LEU A 118 -3.44 -7.80 0.85
N LEU A 119 -2.22 -8.30 0.96
CA LEU A 119 -1.64 -9.12 -0.11
C LEU A 119 -2.45 -10.39 -0.35
N ARG A 120 -2.89 -11.04 0.72
CA ARG A 120 -3.70 -12.24 0.62
C ARG A 120 -5.03 -11.96 -0.06
N ARG A 121 -5.67 -10.84 0.29
CA ARG A 121 -6.95 -10.44 -0.29
C ARG A 121 -6.82 -10.20 -1.79
N THR A 122 -5.73 -9.55 -2.20
CA THR A 122 -5.46 -9.27 -3.60
C THR A 122 -5.24 -10.56 -4.39
N GLU A 123 -4.50 -11.50 -3.83
CA GLU A 123 -4.28 -12.79 -4.46
C GLU A 123 -5.57 -13.57 -4.62
N THR A 124 -6.40 -13.54 -3.59
CA THR A 124 -7.69 -14.22 -3.64
C THR A 124 -8.59 -13.64 -4.72
N ASP A 125 -8.61 -12.31 -4.83
CA ASP A 125 -9.39 -11.64 -5.85
C ASP A 125 -8.92 -12.03 -7.25
N GLU A 126 -7.61 -12.10 -7.45
CA GLU A 126 -7.06 -12.50 -8.73
C GLU A 126 -7.41 -13.95 -9.04
N ALA A 127 -7.28 -14.82 -8.05
CA ALA A 127 -7.62 -16.22 -8.21
C ALA A 127 -9.10 -16.37 -8.53
N GLY A 128 -9.95 -15.59 -7.86
CA GLY A 128 -11.37 -15.62 -8.13
C GLY A 128 -11.70 -15.21 -9.55
N VAL A 129 -11.02 -14.19 -10.04
CA VAL A 129 -11.23 -13.76 -11.41
C VAL A 129 -10.82 -14.84 -12.41
N LEU A 130 -9.71 -15.48 -12.15
CA LEU A 130 -9.25 -16.55 -13.03
C LEU A 130 -10.21 -17.74 -13.01
N ASP A 131 -10.80 -17.99 -11.86
CA ASP A 131 -11.71 -19.11 -11.71
C ASP A 131 -13.06 -18.87 -12.32
N VAL A 132 -13.36 -17.67 -12.66
CA VAL A 132 -14.66 -17.36 -13.22
C VAL A 132 -14.93 -18.19 -14.45
N GLY A 133 -13.91 -18.68 -14.99
CA GLY A 133 -14.15 -19.64 -16.06
C GLY A 133 -15.03 -20.74 -15.59
N GLU A 134 -15.25 -20.86 -14.33
CA GLU A 134 -16.11 -21.79 -13.79
C GLU A 134 -16.75 -21.40 -12.57
N ILE A 135 -16.64 -20.98 -12.03
CA ILE A 135 -17.25 -20.71 -11.15
C ILE A 135 -17.61 -20.14 -10.26
N GLU A 136 -17.28 -19.92 -9.87
CA GLU A 136 -17.60 -19.39 -9.17
C GLU A 136 -17.96 -18.87 -8.61
N PRO A 137 -18.04 -18.71 -8.49
CA PRO A 137 -18.27 -17.93 -7.86
C PRO A 137 -18.68 -17.63 -6.93
N VAL A 138 -18.35 -17.42 -6.64
CA VAL A 138 -18.58 -17.19 -5.89
C VAL A 138 -18.63 -16.86 -5.07
N SER A 139 -18.31 -16.73 -4.98
CA SER A 139 -18.29 -16.44 -4.33
C SER A 139 -18.21 -16.14 -3.59
N TYR A 140 -17.87 -16.05 -3.39
CA TYR A 140 -17.67 -15.67 -2.78
C TYR A 140 -17.65 -14.96 -2.47
N THR A 141 -17.34 -14.62 -2.68
CA THR A 141 -17.14 -14.01 -2.42
C THR A 141 -17.22 -13.37 -2.23
N HIS A 142 -16.94 -13.20 -2.10
CA HIS A 142 -17.02 -12.65 -1.96
C HIS A 142 -17.50 -12.28 -1.60
N LEU A 143 -17.24 -12.30 -1.41
CA LEU A 143 -17.74 -12.10 -1.25
C LEU A 143 -18.12 -12.07 -0.87
#